data_68e3c4b7719fad0a94fe7157bf8271d2
#
_entry.id   68e3c4b7719fad0a94fe7157bf8271d2
#
_cell.length_a   1.000
_cell.length_b   1.000
_cell.length_c   1.000
_cell.angle_alpha   90.00
_cell.angle_beta   90.00
_cell.angle_gamma   90.00
#
_symmetry.space_group_name_H-M   'P 1'
#
loop_
_entity.id
_entity.type
_entity.pdbx_description
1 polymer ?
#
loop_
_entity_poly.entity_id
_entity_poly.type
_entity_poly.pdbx_seq_one_letter_code
_entity_poly.pdbx_strand_id
1 'polypeptide(L)'
;MEPAGSEVEIIWNGRRTLAFVPALLVDRQLVLDASTAARSGAAAAEVAHAAEAMDANYEPLARLLLRSEGVASSYIEGVGAPVVDVVLAEEELGGLPSGAAAWVAGNLAAVSQAVASAKGGVPLGVETLCEWHHTLMRGSPTPERYVGVIRNEQGWIGGTSPLDAHLVTPPPSALSALLEDLVAYVNRDDVDPVAQAAISHAQFEIIHPFGDGNGRVGRVLVAWVLTRRLALLVPPPVSVAIAADVAGYASGLVLFRLGDHRSWIRWFADAVASGGRAQRALISNVETIKQQWRDLLVGEGRKLRSDAAVFAALDLLPRHLVLTSRILADELAISRKAALATLHRLAQVGILTEQGTVSRQTSGQPASLFVSRDLLGLAGSSPLR
;
A
#
# COMPACT_ATOMS: atom_id res chain seq x y z
N MET A 1 25.61 -16.12 -16.81
CA MET A 1 24.79 -15.18 -15.99
C MET A 1 25.34 -13.80 -16.25
N GLU A 2 24.50 -12.89 -16.69
CA GLU A 2 24.92 -11.49 -16.80
C GLU A 2 25.16 -10.93 -15.38
N PRO A 3 26.14 -10.04 -15.20
CA PRO A 3 26.43 -9.48 -13.88
C PRO A 3 25.22 -8.69 -13.37
N ALA A 4 24.92 -8.84 -12.08
CA ALA A 4 23.82 -8.11 -11.42
C ALA A 4 24.10 -6.60 -11.33
N GLY A 5 25.38 -6.21 -11.43
CA GLY A 5 25.89 -4.85 -11.35
C GLY A 5 27.40 -4.83 -11.21
N SER A 6 27.95 -3.69 -10.85
CA SER A 6 29.37 -3.48 -10.62
C SER A 6 29.60 -2.68 -9.34
N GLU A 7 30.78 -2.86 -8.76
CA GLU A 7 31.23 -2.03 -7.64
C GLU A 7 32.03 -0.85 -8.16
N VAL A 8 31.79 0.33 -7.63
CA VAL A 8 32.52 1.56 -7.94
C VAL A 8 33.13 2.12 -6.66
N GLU A 9 34.38 2.57 -6.76
CA GLU A 9 35.06 3.18 -5.61
C GLU A 9 34.47 4.57 -5.34
N ILE A 10 34.17 4.83 -4.09
CA ILE A 10 33.75 6.15 -3.59
C ILE A 10 34.62 6.56 -2.40
N ILE A 11 34.67 7.85 -2.13
CA ILE A 11 35.37 8.41 -0.96
C ILE A 11 34.32 8.94 0.03
N TRP A 12 34.35 8.39 1.26
CA TRP A 12 33.53 8.83 2.36
C TRP A 12 34.39 9.33 3.51
N ASN A 13 34.30 10.62 3.84
CA ASN A 13 35.10 11.25 4.89
C ASN A 13 36.61 10.92 4.76
N GLY A 14 37.15 10.97 3.56
CA GLY A 14 38.57 10.69 3.26
C GLY A 14 38.95 9.20 3.22
N ARG A 15 38.00 8.28 3.40
CA ARG A 15 38.21 6.82 3.34
C ARG A 15 37.54 6.23 2.11
N ARG A 16 38.23 5.26 1.49
CA ARG A 16 37.70 4.53 0.32
C ARG A 16 36.73 3.45 0.78
N THR A 17 35.63 3.30 0.04
CA THR A 17 34.69 2.18 0.12
C THR A 17 34.08 1.90 -1.25
N LEU A 18 33.34 0.80 -1.38
CA LEU A 18 32.74 0.39 -2.65
C LEU A 18 31.23 0.62 -2.60
N ALA A 19 30.70 1.30 -3.60
CA ALA A 19 29.27 1.44 -3.83
C ALA A 19 28.84 0.47 -4.93
N PHE A 20 27.70 -0.21 -4.75
CA PHE A 20 27.15 -1.11 -5.74
C PHE A 20 26.26 -0.33 -6.72
N VAL A 21 26.56 -0.43 -8.01
CA VAL A 21 25.75 0.13 -9.10
C VAL A 21 25.10 -1.04 -9.83
N PRO A 22 23.76 -1.17 -9.79
CA PRO A 22 23.08 -2.26 -10.47
C PRO A 22 23.19 -2.10 -11.99
N ALA A 23 23.15 -3.22 -12.70
CA ALA A 23 23.15 -3.18 -14.15
C ALA A 23 21.80 -2.69 -14.68
N LEU A 24 21.81 -2.05 -15.84
CA LEU A 24 20.62 -1.54 -16.51
C LEU A 24 19.66 -2.68 -16.90
N LEU A 25 18.38 -2.39 -16.92
CA LEU A 25 17.30 -3.37 -17.14
C LEU A 25 16.65 -3.26 -18.54
N VAL A 26 16.61 -2.06 -19.12
CA VAL A 26 15.76 -1.76 -20.28
C VAL A 26 16.02 -2.68 -21.48
N ASP A 27 17.28 -3.00 -21.75
CA ASP A 27 17.68 -3.84 -22.88
C ASP A 27 17.79 -5.33 -22.52
N ARG A 28 17.54 -5.69 -21.25
CA ARG A 28 17.65 -7.08 -20.84
C ARG A 28 16.46 -7.90 -21.33
N GLN A 29 16.78 -9.05 -21.94
CA GLN A 29 15.81 -10.09 -22.22
C GLN A 29 15.64 -10.97 -20.97
N LEU A 30 14.48 -10.88 -20.34
CA LEU A 30 14.15 -11.74 -19.21
C LEU A 30 13.68 -13.12 -19.71
N VAL A 31 14.56 -14.12 -19.61
CA VAL A 31 14.20 -15.51 -19.89
C VAL A 31 13.95 -16.21 -18.56
N LEU A 32 12.67 -16.51 -18.28
CA LEU A 32 12.26 -17.28 -17.12
C LEU A 32 12.44 -18.77 -17.41
N ASP A 33 13.02 -19.53 -16.47
CA ASP A 33 12.93 -20.99 -16.53
C ASP A 33 11.50 -21.47 -16.28
N ALA A 34 11.20 -22.71 -16.68
CA ALA A 34 9.85 -23.27 -16.60
C ALA A 34 9.24 -23.20 -15.19
N SER A 35 10.05 -23.41 -14.14
CA SER A 35 9.59 -23.34 -12.75
C SER A 35 9.24 -21.93 -12.32
N THR A 36 10.05 -20.94 -12.70
CA THR A 36 9.83 -19.53 -12.38
C THR A 36 8.63 -18.98 -13.17
N ALA A 37 8.51 -19.33 -14.46
CA ALA A 37 7.37 -18.96 -15.30
C ALA A 37 6.05 -19.57 -14.77
N ALA A 38 6.08 -20.83 -14.35
CA ALA A 38 4.91 -21.48 -13.77
C ALA A 38 4.44 -20.81 -12.47
N ARG A 39 5.37 -20.42 -11.58
CA ARG A 39 5.03 -19.68 -10.34
C ARG A 39 4.48 -18.27 -10.62
N SER A 40 5.09 -17.56 -11.54
CA SER A 40 4.62 -16.24 -11.96
C SER A 40 3.21 -16.31 -12.56
N GLY A 41 2.97 -17.26 -13.47
CA GLY A 41 1.66 -17.50 -14.04
C GLY A 41 0.60 -17.91 -13.02
N ALA A 42 0.96 -18.75 -12.04
CA ALA A 42 0.06 -19.13 -10.95
C ALA A 42 -0.29 -17.94 -10.06
N ALA A 43 0.66 -17.05 -9.80
CA ALA A 43 0.41 -15.83 -9.04
C ALA A 43 -0.51 -14.87 -9.79
N ALA A 44 -0.30 -14.67 -11.08
CA ALA A 44 -1.18 -13.85 -11.92
C ALA A 44 -2.61 -14.43 -11.97
N ALA A 45 -2.75 -15.75 -12.09
CA ALA A 45 -4.06 -16.43 -12.07
C ALA A 45 -4.77 -16.26 -10.71
N GLU A 46 -4.04 -16.35 -9.59
CA GLU A 46 -4.59 -16.14 -8.25
C GLU A 46 -5.12 -14.70 -8.07
N VAL A 47 -4.37 -13.71 -8.59
CA VAL A 47 -4.78 -12.30 -8.57
C VAL A 47 -5.99 -12.07 -9.48
N ALA A 48 -6.04 -12.67 -10.66
CA ALA A 48 -7.20 -12.58 -11.55
C ALA A 48 -8.46 -13.16 -10.88
N HIS A 49 -8.33 -14.32 -10.25
CA HIS A 49 -9.43 -14.93 -9.49
C HIS A 49 -9.88 -14.05 -8.29
N ALA A 50 -8.95 -13.35 -7.64
CA ALA A 50 -9.31 -12.39 -6.60
C ALA A 50 -10.06 -11.17 -7.16
N ALA A 51 -9.70 -10.71 -8.35
CA ALA A 51 -10.37 -9.61 -9.02
C ALA A 51 -11.80 -9.97 -9.48
N GLU A 52 -12.05 -11.20 -9.90
CA GLU A 52 -13.39 -11.69 -10.26
C GLU A 52 -14.38 -11.69 -9.07
N ALA A 53 -13.87 -11.78 -7.84
CA ALA A 53 -14.70 -11.71 -6.63
C ALA A 53 -15.19 -10.29 -6.30
N MET A 54 -14.74 -9.27 -7.04
CA MET A 54 -15.17 -7.89 -6.86
C MET A 54 -16.34 -7.56 -7.79
N ASP A 55 -17.45 -7.14 -7.20
CA ASP A 55 -18.66 -6.75 -7.95
C ASP A 55 -18.62 -5.28 -8.43
N ALA A 56 -19.75 -4.81 -9.01
CA ALA A 56 -19.89 -3.44 -9.48
C ALA A 56 -19.75 -2.38 -8.38
N ASN A 57 -19.95 -2.75 -7.10
CA ASN A 57 -19.85 -1.87 -5.94
C ASN A 57 -18.53 -2.06 -5.19
N TYR A 58 -17.45 -2.34 -5.93
CA TYR A 58 -16.13 -2.66 -5.36
C TYR A 58 -15.45 -1.50 -4.61
N GLU A 59 -15.88 -0.27 -4.79
CA GLU A 59 -15.18 0.91 -4.27
C GLU A 59 -14.99 0.91 -2.75
N PRO A 60 -16.01 0.56 -1.91
CA PRO A 60 -15.80 0.43 -0.47
C PRO A 60 -14.77 -0.65 -0.09
N LEU A 61 -14.81 -1.80 -0.79
CA LEU A 61 -13.85 -2.88 -0.60
C LEU A 61 -12.44 -2.50 -1.07
N ALA A 62 -12.35 -1.75 -2.18
CA ALA A 62 -11.10 -1.23 -2.70
C ALA A 62 -10.36 -0.41 -1.64
N ARG A 63 -11.08 0.49 -0.96
CA ARG A 63 -10.49 1.34 0.07
C ARG A 63 -9.99 0.52 1.28
N LEU A 64 -10.73 -0.50 1.67
CA LEU A 64 -10.32 -1.40 2.75
C LEU A 64 -9.06 -2.21 2.37
N LEU A 65 -8.98 -2.71 1.13
CA LEU A 65 -7.80 -3.41 0.61
C LEU A 65 -6.57 -2.52 0.54
N LEU A 66 -6.72 -1.29 0.05
CA LEU A 66 -5.62 -0.31 0.02
C LEU A 66 -5.15 0.06 1.43
N ARG A 67 -6.06 0.12 2.42
CA ARG A 67 -5.67 0.29 3.83
C ARG A 67 -4.85 -0.88 4.34
N SER A 68 -5.25 -2.11 4.05
CA SER A 68 -4.47 -3.30 4.44
C SER A 68 -3.07 -3.27 3.83
N GLU A 69 -2.95 -2.88 2.56
CA GLU A 69 -1.65 -2.70 1.87
C GLU A 69 -0.82 -1.61 2.55
N GLY A 70 -1.36 -0.41 2.72
CA GLY A 70 -0.62 0.74 3.24
C GLY A 70 -0.21 0.59 4.71
N VAL A 71 -1.06 -0.02 5.54
CA VAL A 71 -0.75 -0.34 6.93
C VAL A 71 0.38 -1.37 7.01
N ALA A 72 0.28 -2.47 6.26
CA ALA A 72 1.30 -3.50 6.23
C ALA A 72 2.64 -2.97 5.66
N SER A 73 2.59 -2.18 4.58
CA SER A 73 3.76 -1.54 3.99
C SER A 73 4.48 -0.62 4.97
N SER A 74 3.74 0.16 5.77
CA SER A 74 4.34 1.01 6.79
C SER A 74 4.91 0.20 7.97
N TYR A 75 4.24 -0.90 8.34
CA TYR A 75 4.68 -1.78 9.40
C TYR A 75 6.04 -2.44 9.09
N ILE A 76 6.31 -2.81 7.84
CA ILE A 76 7.61 -3.35 7.40
C ILE A 76 8.75 -2.38 7.73
N GLU A 77 8.49 -1.07 7.67
CA GLU A 77 9.46 -0.01 8.01
C GLU A 77 9.44 0.38 9.50
N GLY A 78 8.78 -0.40 10.35
CA GLY A 78 8.66 -0.11 11.78
C GLY A 78 7.70 1.04 12.11
N VAL A 79 6.90 1.50 11.16
CA VAL A 79 5.89 2.55 11.36
C VAL A 79 4.52 1.90 11.58
N GLY A 80 4.08 1.88 12.83
CA GLY A 80 2.77 1.33 13.23
C GLY A 80 1.90 2.37 13.91
N ALA A 81 0.60 2.32 13.63
CA ALA A 81 -0.42 3.14 14.31
C ALA A 81 -1.72 2.34 14.43
N PRO A 82 -2.56 2.60 15.46
CA PRO A 82 -3.90 2.04 15.53
C PRO A 82 -4.70 2.40 14.28
N VAL A 83 -5.41 1.44 13.71
CA VAL A 83 -6.15 1.66 12.44
C VAL A 83 -7.18 2.78 12.56
N VAL A 84 -7.79 2.95 13.74
CA VAL A 84 -8.69 4.09 14.00
C VAL A 84 -7.99 5.42 13.79
N ASP A 85 -6.77 5.57 14.32
CA ASP A 85 -6.01 6.82 14.20
C ASP A 85 -5.60 7.08 12.75
N VAL A 86 -5.28 6.01 12.00
CA VAL A 86 -4.99 6.10 10.56
C VAL A 86 -6.22 6.59 9.79
N VAL A 87 -7.41 6.02 10.07
CA VAL A 87 -8.66 6.45 9.42
C VAL A 87 -9.02 7.88 9.79
N LEU A 88 -8.82 8.29 11.05
CA LEU A 88 -9.01 9.68 11.46
C LEU A 88 -8.07 10.63 10.71
N ALA A 89 -6.83 10.21 10.50
CA ALA A 89 -5.85 10.97 9.71
C ALA A 89 -6.22 11.06 8.23
N GLU A 90 -6.72 9.97 7.62
CA GLU A 90 -7.22 9.97 6.23
C GLU A 90 -8.43 10.91 6.03
N GLU A 91 -9.35 10.93 6.99
CA GLU A 91 -10.58 11.74 6.94
C GLU A 91 -10.38 13.17 7.48
N GLU A 92 -9.17 13.51 7.88
CA GLU A 92 -8.82 14.80 8.50
C GLU A 92 -9.69 15.13 9.73
N LEU A 93 -10.02 14.11 10.53
CA LEU A 93 -10.80 14.21 11.75
C LEU A 93 -9.87 14.28 12.98
N GLY A 94 -10.24 15.09 13.97
CA GLY A 94 -9.51 15.15 15.24
C GLY A 94 -8.30 16.08 15.28
N GLY A 95 -8.11 16.95 14.29
CA GLY A 95 -7.00 17.91 14.20
C GLY A 95 -6.02 17.58 13.08
N LEU A 96 -4.85 18.26 13.07
CA LEU A 96 -3.80 17.96 12.09
C LEU A 96 -3.29 16.53 12.31
N PRO A 97 -3.30 15.68 11.27
CA PRO A 97 -2.68 14.38 11.37
C PRO A 97 -1.21 14.55 11.79
N SER A 98 -0.80 13.80 12.80
CA SER A 98 0.58 13.85 13.30
C SER A 98 1.08 12.46 13.70
N GLY A 99 2.38 12.30 13.77
CA GLY A 99 3.02 11.06 14.16
C GLY A 99 2.77 9.89 13.20
N ALA A 100 2.87 8.68 13.70
CA ALA A 100 2.81 7.45 12.90
C ALA A 100 1.53 7.30 12.07
N ALA A 101 0.37 7.73 12.60
CA ALA A 101 -0.90 7.66 11.88
C ALA A 101 -0.90 8.52 10.61
N ALA A 102 -0.33 9.74 10.68
CA ALA A 102 -0.17 10.60 9.51
C ALA A 102 0.74 9.98 8.45
N TRP A 103 1.82 9.33 8.87
CA TRP A 103 2.75 8.69 7.93
C TRP A 103 2.13 7.48 7.24
N VAL A 104 1.33 6.69 7.97
CA VAL A 104 0.56 5.58 7.37
C VAL A 104 -0.49 6.13 6.41
N ALA A 105 -1.22 7.19 6.77
CA ALA A 105 -2.19 7.84 5.88
C ALA A 105 -1.53 8.42 4.62
N GLY A 106 -0.33 9.01 4.74
CA GLY A 106 0.48 9.45 3.59
C GLY A 106 0.84 8.30 2.65
N ASN A 107 1.24 7.14 3.19
CA ASN A 107 1.51 5.95 2.40
C ASN A 107 0.25 5.46 1.66
N LEU A 108 -0.90 5.40 2.34
CA LEU A 108 -2.18 5.06 1.71
C LEU A 108 -2.54 6.00 0.56
N ALA A 109 -2.33 7.31 0.74
CA ALA A 109 -2.56 8.29 -0.30
C ALA A 109 -1.65 8.06 -1.51
N ALA A 110 -0.36 7.75 -1.30
CA ALA A 110 0.58 7.44 -2.38
C ALA A 110 0.18 6.15 -3.14
N VAL A 111 -0.22 5.08 -2.45
CA VAL A 111 -0.74 3.86 -3.08
C VAL A 111 -1.99 4.15 -3.90
N SER A 112 -2.92 4.95 -3.36
CA SER A 112 -4.16 5.34 -4.07
C SER A 112 -3.87 6.16 -5.33
N GLN A 113 -2.92 7.09 -5.28
CA GLN A 113 -2.46 7.86 -6.45
C GLN A 113 -1.84 6.93 -7.51
N ALA A 114 -0.99 5.99 -7.10
CA ALA A 114 -0.36 5.05 -8.01
C ALA A 114 -1.39 4.16 -8.72
N VAL A 115 -2.38 3.63 -7.99
CA VAL A 115 -3.46 2.83 -8.56
C VAL A 115 -4.30 3.64 -9.57
N ALA A 116 -4.63 4.89 -9.24
CA ALA A 116 -5.37 5.78 -10.14
C ALA A 116 -4.56 6.09 -11.41
N SER A 117 -3.28 6.39 -11.28
CA SER A 117 -2.35 6.63 -12.40
C SER A 117 -2.23 5.40 -13.30
N ALA A 118 -2.07 4.20 -12.72
CA ALA A 118 -1.97 2.95 -13.46
C ALA A 118 -3.20 2.68 -14.34
N LYS A 119 -4.41 2.94 -13.80
CA LYS A 119 -5.69 2.82 -14.52
C LYS A 119 -5.84 3.84 -15.63
N GLY A 120 -5.29 5.05 -15.46
CA GLY A 120 -5.32 6.10 -16.46
C GLY A 120 -4.45 5.81 -17.69
N GLY A 121 -3.64 4.75 -17.68
CA GLY A 121 -2.81 4.35 -18.81
C GLY A 121 -1.60 5.27 -19.08
N VAL A 122 -1.35 6.25 -18.21
CA VAL A 122 -0.22 7.16 -18.35
C VAL A 122 1.09 6.40 -18.03
N PRO A 123 2.12 6.48 -18.89
CA PRO A 123 3.42 5.91 -18.58
C PRO A 123 4.02 6.49 -17.30
N LEU A 124 4.76 5.66 -16.56
CA LEU A 124 5.48 6.11 -15.37
C LEU A 124 6.63 7.03 -15.79
N GLY A 125 6.83 8.13 -15.06
CA GLY A 125 7.98 9.01 -15.15
C GLY A 125 8.76 9.04 -13.82
N VAL A 126 10.00 9.56 -13.86
CA VAL A 126 10.80 9.76 -12.64
C VAL A 126 10.11 10.79 -11.73
N GLU A 127 9.49 11.80 -12.32
CA GLU A 127 8.70 12.82 -11.61
C GLU A 127 7.55 12.19 -10.81
N THR A 128 6.90 11.18 -11.37
CA THR A 128 5.80 10.46 -10.69
C THR A 128 6.31 9.73 -9.43
N LEU A 129 7.52 9.16 -9.47
CA LEU A 129 8.15 8.57 -8.28
C LEU A 129 8.41 9.63 -7.20
N CYS A 130 8.85 10.83 -7.59
CA CYS A 130 9.05 11.97 -6.69
C CYS A 130 7.71 12.46 -6.11
N GLU A 131 6.64 12.50 -6.89
CA GLU A 131 5.29 12.87 -6.44
C GLU A 131 4.74 11.85 -5.42
N TRP A 132 4.92 10.55 -5.67
CA TRP A 132 4.53 9.53 -4.69
C TRP A 132 5.33 9.65 -3.40
N HIS A 133 6.64 9.87 -3.51
CA HIS A 133 7.49 10.09 -2.34
C HIS A 133 7.05 11.35 -1.56
N HIS A 134 6.76 12.45 -2.25
CA HIS A 134 6.25 13.67 -1.62
C HIS A 134 4.95 13.41 -0.85
N THR A 135 4.00 12.72 -1.46
CA THR A 135 2.71 12.37 -0.83
C THR A 135 2.91 11.45 0.38
N LEU A 136 3.75 10.42 0.22
CA LEU A 136 4.06 9.43 1.25
C LEU A 136 4.71 10.06 2.47
N MET A 137 5.64 11.01 2.27
CA MET A 137 6.41 11.63 3.33
C MET A 137 5.71 12.81 4.00
N ARG A 138 4.51 13.17 3.56
CA ARG A 138 3.71 14.24 4.14
C ARG A 138 3.48 14.00 5.64
N GLY A 139 3.88 14.95 6.46
CA GLY A 139 3.76 14.87 7.92
C GLY A 139 4.79 13.96 8.59
N SER A 140 5.77 13.41 7.85
CA SER A 140 6.91 12.71 8.42
C SER A 140 7.89 13.68 9.07
N PRO A 141 8.82 13.20 9.94
CA PRO A 141 9.86 14.03 10.51
C PRO A 141 10.98 14.39 9.53
N THR A 142 10.94 13.83 8.33
CA THR A 142 11.94 14.10 7.27
C THR A 142 11.91 15.58 6.89
N PRO A 143 13.06 16.26 6.89
CA PRO A 143 13.10 17.68 6.50
C PRO A 143 12.54 17.89 5.08
N GLU A 144 11.75 18.96 4.92
CA GLU A 144 11.02 19.30 3.67
C GLU A 144 11.93 19.26 2.43
N ARG A 145 13.20 19.69 2.56
CA ARG A 145 14.18 19.71 1.46
C ARG A 145 14.53 18.33 0.89
N TYR A 146 14.14 17.24 1.56
CA TYR A 146 14.36 15.87 1.10
C TYR A 146 13.05 15.20 0.63
N VAL A 147 11.91 15.85 0.82
CA VAL A 147 10.61 15.32 0.51
C VAL A 147 10.32 15.47 -0.99
N GLY A 148 10.12 14.36 -1.70
CA GLY A 148 9.93 14.36 -3.15
C GLY A 148 11.20 14.64 -3.97
N VAL A 149 12.36 14.59 -3.35
CA VAL A 149 13.63 14.99 -3.99
C VAL A 149 14.59 13.80 -4.01
N ILE A 150 15.16 13.52 -5.20
CA ILE A 150 16.24 12.53 -5.37
C ILE A 150 17.45 13.01 -4.58
N ARG A 151 18.04 12.11 -3.77
CA ARG A 151 19.19 12.44 -2.94
C ARG A 151 20.40 12.89 -3.77
N ASN A 152 21.10 13.85 -3.26
CA ASN A 152 22.40 14.32 -3.77
C ASN A 152 23.57 13.91 -2.85
N GLU A 153 23.30 13.12 -1.83
CA GLU A 153 24.24 12.59 -0.88
C GLU A 153 24.36 11.08 -1.03
N GLN A 154 25.50 10.50 -0.57
CA GLN A 154 25.68 9.05 -0.60
C GLN A 154 24.70 8.35 0.33
N GLY A 155 23.94 7.39 -0.22
CA GLY A 155 23.03 6.53 0.54
C GLY A 155 23.67 5.20 0.93
N TRP A 156 23.14 4.57 1.97
CA TRP A 156 23.51 3.21 2.38
C TRP A 156 22.37 2.53 3.13
N ILE A 157 22.41 1.22 3.22
CA ILE A 157 21.43 0.38 3.92
C ILE A 157 22.15 -0.44 5.00
N GLY A 158 21.64 -0.35 6.23
CA GLY A 158 22.26 -0.95 7.41
C GLY A 158 23.54 -0.24 7.83
N GLY A 159 23.99 -0.52 9.06
CA GLY A 159 25.16 0.16 9.61
C GLY A 159 24.91 1.64 9.96
N THR A 160 25.98 2.33 10.34
CA THR A 160 25.96 3.74 10.74
C THR A 160 26.58 4.66 9.69
N SER A 161 27.24 4.08 8.69
CA SER A 161 27.94 4.80 7.62
C SER A 161 28.17 3.88 6.42
N PRO A 162 28.56 4.42 5.25
CA PRO A 162 29.00 3.61 4.11
C PRO A 162 30.18 2.64 4.40
N LEU A 163 30.90 2.86 5.50
CA LEU A 163 32.08 2.04 5.86
C LEU A 163 31.72 0.73 6.58
N ASP A 164 30.53 0.66 7.16
CA ASP A 164 30.00 -0.49 7.91
C ASP A 164 28.62 -0.94 7.40
N ALA A 165 28.18 -0.41 6.28
CA ALA A 165 26.90 -0.69 5.67
C ALA A 165 26.80 -2.11 5.09
N HIS A 166 25.59 -2.69 5.11
CA HIS A 166 25.30 -3.93 4.39
C HIS A 166 25.25 -3.72 2.87
N LEU A 167 24.84 -2.54 2.44
CA LEU A 167 24.85 -2.10 1.05
C LEU A 167 25.14 -0.60 0.99
N VAL A 168 26.21 -0.23 0.30
CA VAL A 168 26.43 1.14 -0.14
C VAL A 168 25.74 1.28 -1.49
N THR A 169 24.73 2.12 -1.55
CA THR A 169 23.89 2.31 -2.73
C THR A 169 24.63 3.13 -3.81
N PRO A 170 24.15 3.20 -5.05
CA PRO A 170 24.84 3.94 -6.12
C PRO A 170 25.16 5.38 -5.72
N PRO A 171 26.28 5.95 -6.19
CA PRO A 171 26.60 7.35 -5.96
C PRO A 171 25.56 8.26 -6.61
N PRO A 172 25.35 9.49 -6.10
CA PRO A 172 24.34 10.41 -6.63
C PRO A 172 24.45 10.66 -8.14
N SER A 173 25.66 10.68 -8.67
CA SER A 173 25.92 10.87 -10.11
C SER A 173 25.36 9.77 -11.02
N ALA A 174 25.08 8.58 -10.47
CA ALA A 174 24.51 7.47 -11.23
C ALA A 174 22.97 7.43 -11.19
N LEU A 175 22.33 8.16 -10.28
CA LEU A 175 20.90 7.99 -9.99
C LEU A 175 20.00 8.36 -11.17
N SER A 176 20.29 9.44 -11.91
CA SER A 176 19.46 9.85 -13.05
C SER A 176 19.36 8.74 -14.09
N ALA A 177 20.51 8.24 -14.56
CA ALA A 177 20.56 7.19 -15.58
C ALA A 177 19.89 5.88 -15.10
N LEU A 178 20.09 5.51 -13.83
CA LEU A 178 19.48 4.31 -13.24
C LEU A 178 17.96 4.44 -13.10
N LEU A 179 17.44 5.62 -12.77
CA LEU A 179 16.01 5.85 -12.66
C LEU A 179 15.35 5.94 -14.04
N GLU A 180 15.98 6.57 -15.01
CA GLU A 180 15.52 6.61 -16.40
C GLU A 180 15.42 5.19 -16.98
N ASP A 181 16.43 4.35 -16.76
CA ASP A 181 16.45 2.94 -17.16
C ASP A 181 15.33 2.14 -16.46
N LEU A 182 15.20 2.29 -15.14
CA LEU A 182 14.14 1.63 -14.37
C LEU A 182 12.75 2.00 -14.90
N VAL A 183 12.50 3.28 -15.13
CA VAL A 183 11.21 3.78 -15.64
C VAL A 183 10.95 3.25 -17.06
N ALA A 184 11.96 3.23 -17.92
CA ALA A 184 11.85 2.63 -19.25
C ALA A 184 11.51 1.13 -19.17
N TYR A 185 12.17 0.38 -18.27
CA TYR A 185 11.87 -1.04 -18.04
C TYR A 185 10.45 -1.27 -17.50
N VAL A 186 10.00 -0.46 -16.55
CA VAL A 186 8.66 -0.58 -15.93
C VAL A 186 7.54 -0.32 -16.93
N ASN A 187 7.80 0.51 -17.95
CA ASN A 187 6.83 0.82 -18.99
C ASN A 187 6.77 -0.23 -20.13
N ARG A 188 7.64 -1.24 -20.11
CA ARG A 188 7.56 -2.36 -21.08
C ARG A 188 6.31 -3.20 -20.84
N ASP A 189 5.78 -3.77 -21.93
CA ASP A 189 4.60 -4.65 -21.92
C ASP A 189 4.90 -6.09 -22.40
N ASP A 190 6.14 -6.33 -22.86
CA ASP A 190 6.64 -7.63 -23.35
C ASP A 190 7.24 -8.52 -22.24
N VAL A 191 7.29 -8.05 -20.99
CA VAL A 191 7.83 -8.78 -19.83
C VAL A 191 6.68 -9.44 -19.06
N ASP A 192 6.94 -10.60 -18.44
CA ASP A 192 5.99 -11.22 -17.52
C ASP A 192 5.61 -10.25 -16.38
N PRO A 193 4.30 -9.99 -16.13
CA PRO A 193 3.85 -8.94 -15.20
C PRO A 193 4.35 -9.09 -13.77
N VAL A 194 4.34 -10.30 -13.23
CA VAL A 194 4.75 -10.56 -11.83
C VAL A 194 6.27 -10.49 -11.71
N ALA A 195 6.99 -11.05 -12.68
CA ALA A 195 8.44 -10.94 -12.73
C ALA A 195 8.91 -9.49 -12.93
N GLN A 196 8.19 -8.70 -13.75
CA GLN A 196 8.46 -7.27 -13.91
C GLN A 196 8.29 -6.52 -12.60
N ALA A 197 7.21 -6.75 -11.87
CA ALA A 197 7.00 -6.14 -10.56
C ALA A 197 8.11 -6.51 -9.57
N ALA A 198 8.50 -7.80 -9.54
CA ALA A 198 9.58 -8.28 -8.68
C ALA A 198 10.91 -7.59 -8.97
N ILE A 199 11.31 -7.54 -10.23
CA ILE A 199 12.59 -6.97 -10.67
C ILE A 199 12.60 -5.47 -10.45
N SER A 200 11.53 -4.77 -10.84
CA SER A 200 11.40 -3.32 -10.67
C SER A 200 11.51 -2.91 -9.21
N HIS A 201 10.87 -3.66 -8.32
CA HIS A 201 10.95 -3.43 -6.88
C HIS A 201 12.38 -3.62 -6.36
N ALA A 202 13.02 -4.76 -6.64
CA ALA A 202 14.37 -5.02 -6.16
C ALA A 202 15.40 -4.03 -6.73
N GLN A 203 15.28 -3.67 -8.00
CA GLN A 203 16.12 -2.65 -8.62
C GLN A 203 15.96 -1.29 -7.96
N PHE A 204 14.71 -0.88 -7.68
CA PHE A 204 14.42 0.37 -6.98
C PHE A 204 15.02 0.39 -5.57
N GLU A 205 14.91 -0.73 -4.83
CA GLU A 205 15.51 -0.86 -3.49
C GLU A 205 17.04 -0.74 -3.53
N ILE A 206 17.70 -1.26 -4.57
CA ILE A 206 19.15 -1.14 -4.73
C ILE A 206 19.54 0.28 -5.13
N ILE A 207 18.81 0.92 -6.06
CA ILE A 207 19.05 2.32 -6.48
C ILE A 207 18.91 3.25 -5.28
N HIS A 208 17.90 3.04 -4.45
CA HIS A 208 17.65 3.77 -3.20
C HIS A 208 17.68 5.29 -3.39
N PRO A 209 16.81 5.84 -4.25
CA PRO A 209 16.96 7.21 -4.75
C PRO A 209 16.64 8.30 -3.75
N PHE A 210 15.97 8.02 -2.65
CA PHE A 210 15.54 9.00 -1.66
C PHE A 210 16.34 8.90 -0.36
N GLY A 211 16.31 9.94 0.45
CA GLY A 211 16.97 9.95 1.76
C GLY A 211 16.29 9.07 2.81
N ASP A 212 14.98 8.83 2.65
CA ASP A 212 14.14 7.95 3.48
C ASP A 212 12.93 7.50 2.64
N GLY A 213 12.14 6.53 3.11
CA GLY A 213 10.88 6.13 2.48
C GLY A 213 11.02 5.26 1.23
N ASN A 214 12.21 4.82 0.86
CA ASN A 214 12.43 4.02 -0.36
C ASN A 214 11.62 2.74 -0.36
N GLY A 215 11.65 1.94 0.71
CA GLY A 215 10.89 0.69 0.79
C GLY A 215 9.39 0.90 0.54
N ARG A 216 8.81 1.93 1.12
CA ARG A 216 7.39 2.27 0.91
C ARG A 216 7.10 2.67 -0.53
N VAL A 217 7.93 3.54 -1.15
CA VAL A 217 7.80 3.92 -2.57
C VAL A 217 8.01 2.71 -3.49
N GLY A 218 8.98 1.85 -3.19
CA GLY A 218 9.19 0.61 -3.93
C GLY A 218 7.95 -0.30 -3.93
N ARG A 219 7.23 -0.39 -2.81
CA ARG A 219 5.96 -1.14 -2.74
C ARG A 219 4.78 -0.41 -3.41
N VAL A 220 4.77 0.93 -3.42
CA VAL A 220 3.86 1.73 -4.27
C VAL A 220 4.09 1.42 -5.75
N LEU A 221 5.35 1.30 -6.18
CA LEU A 221 5.71 0.90 -7.55
C LEU A 221 5.19 -0.51 -7.88
N VAL A 222 5.29 -1.47 -6.96
CA VAL A 222 4.69 -2.81 -7.10
C VAL A 222 3.19 -2.71 -7.36
N ALA A 223 2.47 -1.94 -6.55
CA ALA A 223 1.02 -1.76 -6.71
C ALA A 223 0.69 -1.15 -8.09
N TRP A 224 1.47 -0.18 -8.55
CA TRP A 224 1.31 0.43 -9.88
C TRP A 224 1.53 -0.58 -11.00
N VAL A 225 2.64 -1.34 -10.98
CA VAL A 225 2.97 -2.33 -12.02
C VAL A 225 1.89 -3.40 -12.10
N LEU A 226 1.50 -4.00 -10.97
CA LEU A 226 0.48 -5.05 -10.95
C LEU A 226 -0.87 -4.52 -11.43
N THR A 227 -1.28 -3.33 -11.00
CA THR A 227 -2.54 -2.70 -11.45
C THR A 227 -2.55 -2.50 -12.95
N ARG A 228 -1.49 -1.91 -13.52
CA ARG A 228 -1.38 -1.63 -14.95
C ARG A 228 -1.31 -2.89 -15.78
N ARG A 229 -0.40 -3.81 -15.42
CA ARG A 229 -0.05 -4.97 -16.23
C ARG A 229 -1.11 -6.08 -16.19
N LEU A 230 -1.84 -6.20 -15.09
CA LEU A 230 -2.93 -7.17 -14.94
C LEU A 230 -4.32 -6.52 -15.06
N ALA A 231 -4.40 -5.24 -15.45
CA ALA A 231 -5.64 -4.48 -15.61
C ALA A 231 -6.58 -4.56 -14.39
N LEU A 232 -6.02 -4.42 -13.19
CA LEU A 232 -6.76 -4.62 -11.94
C LEU A 232 -7.55 -3.37 -11.55
N LEU A 233 -8.71 -3.58 -10.95
CA LEU A 233 -9.46 -2.51 -10.26
C LEU A 233 -8.73 -2.08 -8.98
N VAL A 234 -8.17 -3.05 -8.25
CA VAL A 234 -7.38 -2.86 -7.03
C VAL A 234 -6.26 -3.91 -7.03
N PRO A 235 -5.02 -3.55 -6.73
CA PRO A 235 -3.94 -4.52 -6.59
C PRO A 235 -4.15 -5.40 -5.35
N PRO A 236 -3.64 -6.63 -5.35
CA PRO A 236 -3.62 -7.46 -4.15
C PRO A 236 -2.74 -6.80 -3.07
N PRO A 237 -3.03 -6.96 -1.78
CA PRO A 237 -2.24 -6.41 -0.69
C PRO A 237 -0.95 -7.23 -0.49
N VAL A 238 0.04 -7.05 -1.35
CA VAL A 238 1.31 -7.80 -1.38
C VAL A 238 2.12 -7.53 -0.10
N SER A 239 2.04 -6.31 0.43
CA SER A 239 2.75 -5.95 1.67
C SER A 239 2.28 -6.74 2.89
N VAL A 240 1.04 -7.25 2.91
CA VAL A 240 0.56 -8.16 3.96
C VAL A 240 1.37 -9.47 3.95
N ALA A 241 1.67 -10.01 2.77
CA ALA A 241 2.48 -11.21 2.63
C ALA A 241 3.97 -10.94 2.97
N ILE A 242 4.50 -9.78 2.54
CA ILE A 242 5.87 -9.35 2.88
C ILE A 242 6.02 -9.18 4.40
N ALA A 243 5.06 -8.55 5.07
CA ALA A 243 5.08 -8.35 6.52
C ALA A 243 5.04 -9.67 7.30
N ALA A 244 4.47 -10.74 6.72
CA ALA A 244 4.46 -12.08 7.30
C ALA A 244 5.83 -12.80 7.20
N ASP A 245 6.69 -12.40 6.25
CA ASP A 245 8.02 -13.00 6.03
C ASP A 245 9.06 -11.92 5.66
N VAL A 246 9.28 -10.98 6.57
CA VAL A 246 10.28 -9.89 6.39
C VAL A 246 11.68 -10.45 6.20
N ALA A 247 12.01 -11.57 6.84
CA ALA A 247 13.32 -12.20 6.70
C ALA A 247 13.53 -12.80 5.30
N GLY A 248 12.52 -13.48 4.75
CA GLY A 248 12.54 -13.98 3.39
C GLY A 248 12.60 -12.85 2.36
N TYR A 249 11.87 -11.76 2.59
CA TYR A 249 11.93 -10.56 1.78
C TYR A 249 13.34 -9.96 1.72
N ALA A 250 13.95 -9.70 2.88
CA ALA A 250 15.30 -9.15 2.94
C ALA A 250 16.33 -10.06 2.29
N SER A 251 16.25 -11.37 2.56
CA SER A 251 17.12 -12.38 1.92
C SER A 251 16.96 -12.42 0.41
N GLY A 252 15.73 -12.30 -0.08
CA GLY A 252 15.42 -12.27 -1.50
C GLY A 252 16.03 -11.07 -2.21
N LEU A 253 16.00 -9.88 -1.62
CA LEU A 253 16.66 -8.68 -2.14
C LEU A 253 18.20 -8.85 -2.20
N VAL A 254 18.79 -9.50 -1.20
CA VAL A 254 20.22 -9.83 -1.21
C VAL A 254 20.55 -10.81 -2.35
N LEU A 255 19.74 -11.87 -2.54
CA LEU A 255 19.91 -12.82 -3.63
C LEU A 255 19.81 -12.15 -4.99
N PHE A 256 18.84 -11.24 -5.18
CA PHE A 256 18.70 -10.46 -6.40
C PHE A 256 19.98 -9.65 -6.69
N ARG A 257 20.51 -8.93 -5.70
CA ARG A 257 21.75 -8.16 -5.82
C ARG A 257 22.94 -9.05 -6.17
N LEU A 258 22.97 -10.29 -5.68
CA LEU A 258 24.03 -11.28 -5.99
C LEU A 258 23.84 -11.98 -7.35
N GLY A 259 22.77 -11.66 -8.11
CA GLY A 259 22.48 -12.19 -9.44
C GLY A 259 21.53 -13.39 -9.45
N ASP A 260 21.05 -13.88 -8.30
CA ASP A 260 20.00 -14.91 -8.26
C ASP A 260 18.62 -14.31 -8.37
N HIS A 261 18.34 -13.75 -9.55
CA HIS A 261 17.05 -13.15 -9.87
C HIS A 261 15.89 -14.17 -9.83
N ARG A 262 16.17 -15.45 -10.12
CA ARG A 262 15.14 -16.50 -10.16
C ARG A 262 14.57 -16.81 -8.78
N SER A 263 15.42 -16.94 -7.77
CA SER A 263 14.96 -17.18 -6.39
C SER A 263 14.16 -16.00 -5.87
N TRP A 264 14.57 -14.76 -6.17
CA TRP A 264 13.81 -13.57 -5.84
C TRP A 264 12.44 -13.54 -6.52
N ILE A 265 12.38 -13.74 -7.85
CA ILE A 265 11.10 -13.73 -8.60
C ILE A 265 10.15 -14.80 -8.07
N ARG A 266 10.64 -16.00 -7.75
CA ARG A 266 9.81 -17.08 -7.18
C ARG A 266 9.24 -16.72 -5.82
N TRP A 267 10.07 -16.20 -4.92
CA TRP A 267 9.61 -15.75 -3.60
C TRP A 267 8.57 -14.63 -3.74
N PHE A 268 8.83 -13.66 -4.60
CA PHE A 268 7.93 -12.54 -4.85
C PHE A 268 6.60 -12.99 -5.49
N ALA A 269 6.63 -13.93 -6.40
CA ALA A 269 5.43 -14.52 -6.99
C ALA A 269 4.57 -15.23 -5.91
N ASP A 270 5.19 -15.95 -4.98
CA ASP A 270 4.49 -16.56 -3.85
C ASP A 270 3.86 -15.48 -2.94
N ALA A 271 4.52 -14.33 -2.73
CA ALA A 271 3.97 -13.19 -1.99
C ALA A 271 2.79 -12.55 -2.73
N VAL A 272 2.87 -12.36 -4.05
CA VAL A 272 1.76 -11.86 -4.89
C VAL A 272 0.55 -12.80 -4.83
N ALA A 273 0.77 -14.11 -4.97
CA ALA A 273 -0.29 -15.12 -4.85
C ALA A 273 -0.93 -15.10 -3.45
N SER A 274 -0.12 -14.94 -2.40
CA SER A 274 -0.62 -14.81 -1.03
C SER A 274 -1.45 -13.53 -0.84
N GLY A 275 -1.05 -12.41 -1.46
CA GLY A 275 -1.83 -11.18 -1.51
C GLY A 275 -3.20 -11.39 -2.17
N GLY A 276 -3.25 -12.12 -3.29
CA GLY A 276 -4.52 -12.48 -3.97
C GLY A 276 -5.45 -13.32 -3.06
N ARG A 277 -4.90 -14.30 -2.36
CA ARG A 277 -5.66 -15.09 -1.37
C ARG A 277 -6.17 -14.23 -0.21
N ALA A 278 -5.33 -13.33 0.29
CA ALA A 278 -5.71 -12.39 1.36
C ALA A 278 -6.84 -11.45 0.91
N GLN A 279 -6.80 -10.96 -0.33
CA GLN A 279 -7.87 -10.17 -0.93
C GLN A 279 -9.20 -10.92 -0.95
N ARG A 280 -9.22 -12.17 -1.45
CA ARG A 280 -10.45 -12.99 -1.46
C ARG A 280 -10.99 -13.27 -0.06
N ALA A 281 -10.10 -13.60 0.87
CA ALA A 281 -10.48 -13.83 2.26
C ALA A 281 -11.11 -12.57 2.88
N LEU A 282 -10.53 -11.39 2.63
CA LEU A 282 -11.07 -10.12 3.12
C LEU A 282 -12.45 -9.83 2.54
N ILE A 283 -12.65 -10.02 1.22
CA ILE A 283 -13.96 -9.86 0.57
C ILE A 283 -14.99 -10.79 1.19
N SER A 284 -14.68 -12.08 1.32
CA SER A 284 -15.57 -13.08 1.93
C SER A 284 -15.92 -12.74 3.37
N ASN A 285 -14.95 -12.28 4.17
CA ASN A 285 -15.19 -11.88 5.55
C ASN A 285 -16.10 -10.66 5.64
N VAL A 286 -15.91 -9.64 4.78
CA VAL A 286 -16.77 -8.46 4.74
C VAL A 286 -18.20 -8.85 4.38
N GLU A 287 -18.41 -9.71 3.38
CA GLU A 287 -19.77 -10.18 3.02
C GLU A 287 -20.41 -10.98 4.14
N THR A 288 -19.64 -11.83 4.82
CA THR A 288 -20.13 -12.56 6.01
C THR A 288 -20.57 -11.60 7.12
N ILE A 289 -19.76 -10.59 7.42
CA ILE A 289 -20.08 -9.57 8.43
C ILE A 289 -21.32 -8.77 8.00
N LYS A 290 -21.42 -8.34 6.76
CA LYS A 290 -22.59 -7.62 6.23
C LYS A 290 -23.86 -8.45 6.33
N GLN A 291 -23.78 -9.76 6.06
CA GLN A 291 -24.95 -10.65 6.21
C GLN A 291 -25.36 -10.78 7.69
N GLN A 292 -24.42 -10.96 8.60
CA GLN A 292 -24.70 -10.99 10.05
C GLN A 292 -25.36 -9.69 10.53
N TRP A 293 -24.91 -8.53 10.06
CA TRP A 293 -25.52 -7.26 10.39
C TRP A 293 -26.94 -7.11 9.83
N ARG A 294 -27.21 -7.59 8.61
CA ARG A 294 -28.56 -7.64 8.04
C ARG A 294 -29.49 -8.51 8.88
N ASP A 295 -29.02 -9.67 9.31
CA ASP A 295 -29.80 -10.61 10.14
C ASP A 295 -30.11 -10.00 11.51
N LEU A 296 -29.18 -9.28 12.14
CA LEU A 296 -29.42 -8.54 13.39
C LEU A 296 -30.51 -7.48 13.22
N LEU A 297 -30.47 -6.71 12.13
CA LEU A 297 -31.48 -5.66 11.87
C LEU A 297 -32.85 -6.23 11.58
N VAL A 298 -32.95 -7.36 10.86
CA VAL A 298 -34.24 -8.03 10.55
C VAL A 298 -34.83 -8.70 11.77
N GLY A 299 -34.00 -9.29 12.65
CA GLY A 299 -34.46 -10.00 13.88
C GLY A 299 -35.20 -9.13 14.87
N GLU A 300 -35.07 -7.79 14.79
CA GLU A 300 -35.81 -6.85 15.65
C GLU A 300 -37.29 -6.61 15.26
N GLY A 301 -37.80 -7.24 14.21
CA GLY A 301 -39.25 -7.29 13.89
C GLY A 301 -39.91 -5.97 13.47
N ARG A 302 -39.14 -4.91 13.11
CA ARG A 302 -39.64 -3.62 12.65
C ARG A 302 -39.80 -3.54 11.13
N LYS A 303 -40.83 -2.80 10.65
CA LYS A 303 -41.16 -2.68 9.23
C LYS A 303 -40.06 -1.97 8.44
N LEU A 304 -39.50 -2.66 7.44
CA LEU A 304 -38.38 -2.33 6.55
C LEU A 304 -38.46 -0.98 5.80
N ARG A 305 -39.59 -0.27 5.78
CA ARG A 305 -39.72 0.99 4.99
C ARG A 305 -39.04 2.21 5.63
N SER A 306 -38.81 2.22 6.94
CA SER A 306 -38.10 3.32 7.63
C SER A 306 -36.61 3.13 7.71
N ASP A 307 -36.10 1.96 7.32
CA ASP A 307 -34.72 1.55 7.54
C ASP A 307 -33.81 1.60 6.28
N ALA A 308 -34.29 2.17 5.15
CA ALA A 308 -33.51 2.26 3.91
C ALA A 308 -32.13 2.92 4.14
N ALA A 309 -32.04 3.97 4.95
CA ALA A 309 -30.77 4.62 5.30
C ALA A 309 -29.87 3.74 6.17
N VAL A 310 -30.45 2.86 7.01
CA VAL A 310 -29.69 1.92 7.85
C VAL A 310 -29.01 0.86 6.99
N PHE A 311 -29.74 0.27 6.04
CA PHE A 311 -29.16 -0.71 5.11
C PHE A 311 -28.15 -0.07 4.17
N ALA A 312 -28.42 1.12 3.63
CA ALA A 312 -27.47 1.85 2.82
C ALA A 312 -26.17 2.19 3.58
N ALA A 313 -26.28 2.50 4.86
CA ALA A 313 -25.11 2.74 5.71
C ALA A 313 -24.23 1.50 5.85
N LEU A 314 -24.78 0.26 5.87
CA LEU A 314 -23.98 -0.97 5.92
C LEU A 314 -23.06 -1.11 4.72
N ASP A 315 -23.50 -0.69 3.53
CA ASP A 315 -22.71 -0.79 2.31
C ASP A 315 -21.58 0.23 2.27
N LEU A 316 -21.66 1.31 3.04
CA LEU A 316 -20.62 2.32 3.18
C LEU A 316 -19.54 1.96 4.23
N LEU A 317 -19.87 1.09 5.20
CA LEU A 317 -18.95 0.79 6.31
C LEU A 317 -17.58 0.24 5.88
N PRO A 318 -17.43 -0.57 4.83
CA PRO A 318 -16.10 -0.99 4.38
C PRO A 318 -15.22 0.18 3.88
N ARG A 319 -15.85 1.22 3.34
CA ARG A 319 -15.17 2.46 2.94
C ARG A 319 -14.83 3.32 4.16
N HIS A 320 -15.81 3.53 5.02
CA HIS A 320 -15.74 4.41 6.18
C HIS A 320 -15.80 3.57 7.48
N LEU A 321 -14.63 3.08 7.92
CA LEU A 321 -14.53 2.32 9.18
C LEU A 321 -14.91 3.15 10.40
N VAL A 322 -14.92 4.47 10.21
CA VAL A 322 -15.28 5.49 11.20
C VAL A 322 -16.29 6.44 10.57
N LEU A 323 -17.40 6.69 11.23
CA LEU A 323 -18.46 7.55 10.75
C LEU A 323 -18.80 8.66 11.74
N THR A 324 -19.16 9.83 11.23
CA THR A 324 -19.85 10.90 11.92
C THR A 324 -21.19 11.16 11.23
N SER A 325 -22.11 11.84 11.93
CA SER A 325 -23.39 12.23 11.30
C SER A 325 -23.22 13.09 10.04
N ARG A 326 -22.10 13.78 9.92
CA ARG A 326 -21.77 14.58 8.72
C ARG A 326 -21.38 13.67 7.56
N ILE A 327 -20.41 12.76 7.76
CA ILE A 327 -19.97 11.83 6.71
C ILE A 327 -21.15 11.05 6.17
N LEU A 328 -21.97 10.46 7.07
CA LEU A 328 -23.12 9.67 6.64
C LEU A 328 -24.20 10.52 5.93
N ALA A 329 -24.41 11.77 6.37
CA ALA A 329 -25.35 12.69 5.73
C ALA A 329 -24.92 13.06 4.30
N ASP A 330 -23.62 13.34 4.13
CA ASP A 330 -23.03 13.71 2.84
C ASP A 330 -23.06 12.50 1.87
N GLU A 331 -22.70 11.30 2.32
CA GLU A 331 -22.67 10.07 1.50
C GLU A 331 -24.08 9.61 1.06
N LEU A 332 -25.07 9.69 1.95
CA LEU A 332 -26.45 9.24 1.64
C LEU A 332 -27.37 10.36 1.17
N ALA A 333 -26.89 11.60 1.04
CA ALA A 333 -27.69 12.78 0.72
C ALA A 333 -28.93 12.93 1.63
N ILE A 334 -28.77 12.71 2.96
CA ILE A 334 -29.83 12.81 3.97
C ILE A 334 -29.55 13.93 4.97
N SER A 335 -30.55 14.32 5.77
CA SER A 335 -30.33 15.31 6.81
C SER A 335 -29.41 14.78 7.93
N ARG A 336 -28.62 15.66 8.57
CA ARG A 336 -27.76 15.27 9.72
C ARG A 336 -28.54 14.62 10.86
N LYS A 337 -29.78 15.06 11.07
CA LYS A 337 -30.68 14.46 12.08
C LYS A 337 -31.02 13.00 11.73
N ALA A 338 -31.32 12.72 10.46
CA ALA A 338 -31.58 11.37 9.98
C ALA A 338 -30.30 10.51 10.05
N ALA A 339 -29.14 11.06 9.62
CA ALA A 339 -27.87 10.37 9.73
C ALA A 339 -27.50 9.99 11.16
N LEU A 340 -27.68 10.92 12.13
CA LEU A 340 -27.41 10.66 13.54
C LEU A 340 -28.36 9.57 14.09
N ALA A 341 -29.63 9.62 13.74
CA ALA A 341 -30.61 8.58 14.14
C ALA A 341 -30.21 7.21 13.55
N THR A 342 -29.74 7.15 12.31
CA THR A 342 -29.21 5.93 11.67
C THR A 342 -27.99 5.39 12.43
N LEU A 343 -27.02 6.24 12.77
CA LEU A 343 -25.82 5.83 13.51
C LEU A 343 -26.17 5.30 14.92
N HIS A 344 -27.05 5.97 15.65
CA HIS A 344 -27.50 5.49 16.95
C HIS A 344 -28.25 4.15 16.84
N ARG A 345 -29.05 3.97 15.77
CA ARG A 345 -29.72 2.69 15.50
C ARG A 345 -28.70 1.56 15.29
N LEU A 346 -27.66 1.78 14.47
CA LEU A 346 -26.59 0.81 14.25
C LEU A 346 -25.80 0.53 15.54
N ALA A 347 -25.64 1.54 16.40
CA ALA A 347 -24.99 1.37 17.70
C ALA A 347 -25.85 0.57 18.69
N GLN A 348 -27.18 0.78 18.70
CA GLN A 348 -28.11 0.03 19.54
C GLN A 348 -28.09 -1.47 19.25
N VAL A 349 -27.93 -1.87 18.00
CA VAL A 349 -27.86 -3.28 17.60
C VAL A 349 -26.43 -3.84 17.66
N GLY A 350 -25.45 -3.05 18.09
CA GLY A 350 -24.06 -3.48 18.27
C GLY A 350 -23.19 -3.51 17.01
N ILE A 351 -23.69 -3.03 15.86
CA ILE A 351 -22.94 -2.94 14.59
C ILE A 351 -21.87 -1.85 14.68
N LEU A 352 -22.19 -0.73 15.31
CA LEU A 352 -21.25 0.36 15.58
C LEU A 352 -21.04 0.53 17.09
N THR A 353 -19.91 1.14 17.43
CA THR A 353 -19.63 1.58 18.80
C THR A 353 -19.40 3.09 18.78
N GLU A 354 -20.12 3.84 19.63
CA GLU A 354 -19.84 5.25 19.81
C GLU A 354 -18.56 5.45 20.63
N GLN A 355 -17.60 6.20 20.10
CA GLN A 355 -16.29 6.46 20.71
C GLN A 355 -16.02 7.97 20.77
N GLY A 356 -16.44 8.63 21.84
CA GLY A 356 -16.13 10.04 22.06
C GLY A 356 -16.63 10.99 20.96
N THR A 357 -15.98 12.13 20.84
CA THR A 357 -16.30 13.17 19.86
C THR A 357 -15.04 13.63 19.12
N VAL A 358 -15.20 13.99 17.85
CA VAL A 358 -14.14 14.55 17.01
C VAL A 358 -14.60 15.87 16.39
N SER A 359 -13.63 16.77 16.13
CA SER A 359 -13.85 18.03 15.39
C SER A 359 -12.94 18.07 14.17
N ARG A 360 -13.42 18.66 13.05
CA ARG A 360 -12.56 18.99 11.91
C ARG A 360 -11.76 20.25 12.19
N GLN A 361 -10.59 20.37 11.57
CA GLN A 361 -9.64 21.49 11.74
C GLN A 361 -10.22 22.88 11.44
N THR A 362 -11.16 22.98 10.52
CA THR A 362 -11.51 24.26 9.88
C THR A 362 -12.77 24.93 10.39
N SER A 363 -13.59 24.29 11.17
CA SER A 363 -14.75 24.83 11.91
C SER A 363 -15.79 23.74 12.16
N GLY A 364 -16.24 23.57 13.33
CA GLY A 364 -17.40 22.74 13.59
C GLY A 364 -17.54 22.33 15.05
N GLN A 365 -18.77 22.22 15.48
CA GLN A 365 -19.08 21.59 16.76
C GLN A 365 -18.55 20.14 16.74
N PRO A 366 -18.04 19.65 17.88
CA PRO A 366 -17.68 18.26 18.04
C PRO A 366 -18.82 17.34 17.62
N ALA A 367 -18.51 16.29 16.86
CA ALA A 367 -19.47 15.29 16.41
C ALA A 367 -19.13 13.95 17.04
N SER A 368 -20.15 13.19 17.45
CA SER A 368 -19.98 11.81 17.91
C SER A 368 -19.34 10.95 16.83
N LEU A 369 -18.35 10.18 17.25
CA LEU A 369 -17.59 9.24 16.43
C LEU A 369 -18.18 7.83 16.60
N PHE A 370 -18.55 7.20 15.50
CA PHE A 370 -19.05 5.83 15.45
C PHE A 370 -18.08 4.94 14.68
N VAL A 371 -17.75 3.79 15.23
CA VAL A 371 -16.66 2.92 14.76
C VAL A 371 -17.17 1.50 14.53
N SER A 372 -16.85 0.90 13.39
CA SER A 372 -17.09 -0.52 13.10
C SER A 372 -15.91 -1.36 13.60
N ARG A 373 -16.03 -1.99 14.76
CA ARG A 373 -14.95 -2.83 15.33
C ARG A 373 -14.66 -4.06 14.50
N ASP A 374 -15.69 -4.67 13.91
CA ASP A 374 -15.55 -5.88 13.10
C ASP A 374 -14.66 -5.60 11.88
N LEU A 375 -14.91 -4.50 11.18
CA LEU A 375 -14.11 -4.11 10.00
C LEU A 375 -12.74 -3.56 10.37
N LEU A 376 -12.59 -2.86 11.50
CA LEU A 376 -11.29 -2.44 11.99
C LEU A 376 -10.39 -3.65 12.27
N GLY A 377 -10.96 -4.73 12.82
CA GLY A 377 -10.26 -5.98 13.01
C GLY A 377 -9.71 -6.54 11.69
N LEU A 378 -10.46 -6.45 10.59
CA LEU A 378 -10.02 -6.90 9.27
C LEU A 378 -8.91 -6.00 8.68
N ALA A 379 -9.04 -4.68 8.81
CA ALA A 379 -8.06 -3.73 8.30
C ALA A 379 -6.73 -3.75 9.07
N GLY A 380 -6.78 -4.12 10.35
CA GLY A 380 -5.63 -4.21 11.24
C GLY A 380 -5.10 -5.63 11.46
N SER A 381 -5.69 -6.64 10.80
CA SER A 381 -5.19 -8.02 10.84
C SER A 381 -3.86 -8.10 10.12
N SER A 382 -2.85 -7.49 10.73
CA SER A 382 -1.45 -7.79 10.46
C SER A 382 -1.19 -9.25 10.85
N PRO A 383 -0.30 -10.00 10.17
CA PRO A 383 0.01 -11.40 10.45
C PRO A 383 0.64 -11.66 11.83
N LEU A 384 0.50 -10.73 12.75
CA LEU A 384 1.07 -10.77 14.09
C LEU A 384 -0.04 -10.90 15.16
N ARG A 385 -0.85 -11.96 15.06
CA ARG A 385 -1.52 -12.59 16.21
C ARG A 385 -1.25 -14.08 16.20
#